data_744950916c3a8f3760a17eded5bf1469
#
_entry.id   744950916c3a8f3760a17eded5bf1469
#
_cell.length_a   1.000
_cell.length_b   1.000
_cell.length_c   1.000
_cell.angle_alpha   90.00
_cell.angle_beta   90.00
_cell.angle_gamma   90.00
#
_symmetry.space_group_name_H-M   'P 1'
#
loop_
_entity.id
_entity.type
_entity.pdbx_description
1 polymer ?
#
loop_
_entity_poly.entity_id
_entity_poly.type
_entity_poly.pdbx_seq_one_letter_code
_entity_poly.pdbx_strand_id
1 'polypeptide(L)'
;SPHEEMERLRMGLEILRKTHPGAVISVDTFRADVARMCVEEYGVAIINDIAAGEMDTDMFRTVAELNVPYIMMHMQGTPQNMQKHPHYDNLLKEVFFYFAQKVQQLRDLGMKDIILDPGFGFGKTVEHNYELLAHLEEFRIFELPLLVGVSRKSMIYRLLGGTPQDALNGTTVLDTICLLKGADILRVHDCLLYTSPSPRD
;
A
#
# COMPACT_ATOMS: atom_id res chain seq x y z
N SER A 1 -4.26 18.87 9.21
CA SER A 1 -4.14 19.80 8.05
C SER A 1 -2.92 19.41 7.21
N PRO A 2 -2.83 19.82 5.92
CA PRO A 2 -1.62 19.59 5.11
C PRO A 2 -0.34 20.12 5.76
N HIS A 3 -0.40 21.30 6.34
CA HIS A 3 0.73 21.91 7.06
C HIS A 3 1.21 21.07 8.24
N GLU A 4 0.30 20.57 9.07
CA GLU A 4 0.62 19.72 10.22
C GLU A 4 1.24 18.38 9.77
N GLU A 5 0.76 17.81 8.67
CA GLU A 5 1.34 16.60 8.07
C GLU A 5 2.76 16.85 7.60
N MET A 6 3.01 17.95 6.89
CA MET A 6 4.35 18.35 6.46
C MET A 6 5.31 18.52 7.64
N GLU A 7 4.89 19.22 8.70
CA GLU A 7 5.74 19.39 9.89
C GLU A 7 6.11 18.06 10.56
N ARG A 8 5.13 17.17 10.73
CA ARG A 8 5.38 15.83 11.31
C ARG A 8 6.33 15.00 10.44
N LEU A 9 6.14 15.03 9.12
CA LEU A 9 7.00 14.31 8.20
C LEU A 9 8.41 14.88 8.19
N ARG A 10 8.58 16.22 8.18
CA ARG A 10 9.90 16.86 8.29
C ARG A 10 10.66 16.38 9.52
N MET A 11 10.01 16.41 10.69
CA MET A 11 10.63 15.93 11.94
C MET A 11 11.08 14.48 11.83
N GLY A 12 10.21 13.59 11.33
CA GLY A 12 10.53 12.17 11.17
C GLY A 12 11.63 11.92 10.15
N LEU A 13 11.55 12.56 8.99
CA LEU A 13 12.52 12.40 7.91
C LEU A 13 13.90 12.96 8.28
N GLU A 14 13.96 14.06 9.04
CA GLU A 14 15.23 14.59 9.57
C GLU A 14 15.92 13.60 10.52
N ILE A 15 15.14 12.95 11.39
CA ILE A 15 15.67 11.92 12.30
C ILE A 15 16.19 10.74 11.49
N LEU A 16 15.40 10.23 10.55
CA LEU A 16 15.78 9.09 9.71
C LEU A 16 17.05 9.39 8.90
N ARG A 17 17.15 10.57 8.28
CA ARG A 17 18.33 10.97 7.53
C ARG A 17 19.61 11.01 8.37
N LYS A 18 19.48 11.40 9.67
CA LYS A 18 20.62 11.45 10.59
C LYS A 18 21.01 10.08 11.13
N THR A 19 20.02 9.22 11.42
CA THR A 19 20.25 7.93 12.09
C THR A 19 20.41 6.76 11.11
N HIS A 20 19.76 6.85 9.94
CA HIS A 20 19.73 5.80 8.92
C HIS A 20 19.85 6.38 7.50
N PRO A 21 21.01 7.01 7.17
CA PRO A 21 21.15 7.76 5.91
C PRO A 21 21.03 6.90 4.64
N GLY A 22 21.15 5.58 4.76
CA GLY A 22 21.02 4.64 3.64
C GLY A 22 19.64 3.98 3.54
N ALA A 23 18.67 4.35 4.40
CA ALA A 23 17.34 3.76 4.38
C ALA A 23 16.55 4.18 3.13
N VAL A 24 15.94 3.20 2.45
CA VAL A 24 14.94 3.45 1.41
C VAL A 24 13.62 3.78 2.10
N ILE A 25 13.15 5.02 1.94
CA ILE A 25 11.98 5.53 2.64
C ILE A 25 10.79 5.58 1.68
N SER A 26 9.66 4.99 2.11
CA SER A 26 8.35 5.20 1.51
C SER A 26 7.51 6.07 2.44
N VAL A 27 6.83 7.08 1.90
CA VAL A 27 5.93 7.95 2.65
C VAL A 27 4.50 7.72 2.23
N ASP A 28 3.63 7.53 3.23
CA ASP A 28 2.19 7.45 3.05
C ASP A 28 1.59 8.86 3.02
N THR A 29 1.11 9.27 1.87
CA THR A 29 0.34 10.52 1.70
C THR A 29 -0.55 10.44 0.47
N PHE A 30 -1.71 11.05 0.55
CA PHE A 30 -2.62 11.28 -0.58
C PHE A 30 -2.61 12.75 -1.05
N ARG A 31 -1.62 13.56 -0.60
CA ARG A 31 -1.51 14.98 -0.93
C ARG A 31 -0.28 15.24 -1.80
N ALA A 32 -0.50 15.82 -2.96
CA ALA A 32 0.53 16.13 -3.94
C ALA A 32 1.63 17.04 -3.39
N ASP A 33 1.27 18.10 -2.67
CA ASP A 33 2.23 19.04 -2.08
C ASP A 33 3.10 18.38 -1.01
N VAL A 34 2.52 17.47 -0.22
CA VAL A 34 3.26 16.70 0.80
C VAL A 34 4.23 15.73 0.12
N ALA A 35 3.78 15.03 -0.92
CA ALA A 35 4.63 14.13 -1.71
C ALA A 35 5.82 14.89 -2.31
N ARG A 36 5.57 16.04 -2.92
CA ARG A 36 6.62 16.89 -3.50
C ARG A 36 7.65 17.31 -2.45
N MET A 37 7.21 17.84 -1.32
CA MET A 37 8.09 18.21 -0.22
C MET A 37 8.96 17.04 0.26
N CYS A 38 8.36 15.85 0.46
CA CYS A 38 9.09 14.67 0.93
C CYS A 38 10.19 14.23 -0.06
N VAL A 39 9.90 14.27 -1.35
CA VAL A 39 10.86 13.87 -2.38
C VAL A 39 11.94 14.93 -2.58
N GLU A 40 11.56 16.20 -2.79
CA GLU A 40 12.49 17.26 -3.15
C GLU A 40 13.39 17.69 -1.97
N GLU A 41 12.85 17.76 -0.74
CA GLU A 41 13.63 18.21 0.42
C GLU A 41 14.39 17.06 1.13
N TYR A 42 13.86 15.84 1.09
CA TYR A 42 14.38 14.71 1.89
C TYR A 42 14.82 13.49 1.08
N GLY A 43 14.58 13.47 -0.23
CA GLY A 43 14.98 12.35 -1.07
C GLY A 43 14.19 11.08 -0.79
N VAL A 44 12.90 11.22 -0.39
CA VAL A 44 12.01 10.06 -0.22
C VAL A 44 11.95 9.28 -1.53
N ALA A 45 12.15 7.98 -1.43
CA ALA A 45 12.31 7.13 -2.59
C ALA A 45 10.98 6.66 -3.21
N ILE A 46 9.92 6.56 -2.42
CA ILE A 46 8.64 5.97 -2.84
C ILE A 46 7.49 6.76 -2.23
N ILE A 47 6.47 7.06 -3.02
CA ILE A 47 5.20 7.61 -2.52
C ILE A 47 4.15 6.50 -2.50
N ASN A 48 3.52 6.29 -1.34
CA ASN A 48 2.41 5.37 -1.16
C ASN A 48 1.10 6.17 -0.97
N ASP A 49 0.15 5.98 -1.89
CA ASP A 49 -1.13 6.68 -1.85
C ASP A 49 -2.29 5.69 -1.71
N ILE A 50 -2.95 5.73 -0.56
CA ILE A 50 -4.10 4.87 -0.25
C ILE A 50 -5.34 5.17 -1.10
N ALA A 51 -5.36 6.32 -1.78
CA ALA A 51 -6.50 6.78 -2.57
C ALA A 51 -6.25 6.79 -4.08
N ALA A 52 -5.04 6.42 -4.54
CA ALA A 52 -4.68 6.38 -5.96
C ALA A 52 -5.13 7.65 -6.73
N GLY A 53 -4.80 8.82 -6.17
CA GLY A 53 -5.09 10.14 -6.77
C GLY A 53 -6.54 10.60 -6.62
N GLU A 54 -7.43 9.87 -5.96
CA GLU A 54 -8.84 10.29 -5.83
C GLU A 54 -9.06 11.40 -4.80
N MET A 55 -8.18 11.52 -3.83
CA MET A 55 -8.29 12.54 -2.77
C MET A 55 -7.53 13.83 -3.13
N ASP A 56 -6.65 13.78 -4.13
CA ASP A 56 -5.92 14.94 -4.67
C ASP A 56 -5.69 14.75 -6.17
N THR A 57 -6.37 15.56 -6.98
CA THR A 57 -6.32 15.49 -8.45
C THR A 57 -4.95 15.82 -9.04
N ASP A 58 -4.08 16.48 -8.29
CA ASP A 58 -2.72 16.81 -8.73
C ASP A 58 -1.71 15.69 -8.42
N MET A 59 -2.08 14.66 -7.65
CA MET A 59 -1.18 13.60 -7.23
C MET A 59 -0.50 12.90 -8.41
N PHE A 60 -1.27 12.44 -9.39
CA PHE A 60 -0.70 11.69 -10.54
C PHE A 60 0.30 12.51 -11.33
N ARG A 61 -0.02 13.79 -11.61
CA ARG A 61 0.91 14.69 -12.27
C ARG A 61 2.17 14.90 -11.43
N THR A 62 2.00 15.13 -10.15
CA THR A 62 3.12 15.37 -9.22
C THR A 62 4.07 14.18 -9.16
N VAL A 63 3.59 12.95 -8.98
CA VAL A 63 4.48 11.78 -8.91
C VAL A 63 5.15 11.48 -10.26
N ALA A 64 4.48 11.75 -11.38
CA ALA A 64 5.08 11.64 -12.70
C ALA A 64 6.21 12.66 -12.91
N GLU A 65 6.02 13.93 -12.50
CA GLU A 65 7.05 14.97 -12.53
C GLU A 65 8.25 14.63 -11.63
N LEU A 66 7.98 14.10 -10.44
CA LEU A 66 9.01 13.71 -9.47
C LEU A 66 9.78 12.45 -9.92
N ASN A 67 9.21 11.66 -10.83
CA ASN A 67 9.79 10.43 -11.35
C ASN A 67 10.26 9.46 -10.25
N VAL A 68 9.40 9.25 -9.26
CA VAL A 68 9.62 8.28 -8.16
C VAL A 68 8.61 7.14 -8.24
N PRO A 69 8.96 5.93 -7.80
CA PRO A 69 8.01 4.83 -7.67
C PRO A 69 6.76 5.23 -6.89
N TYR A 70 5.61 4.85 -7.42
CA TYR A 70 4.32 5.19 -6.85
C TYR A 70 3.51 3.92 -6.55
N ILE A 71 3.20 3.73 -5.27
CA ILE A 71 2.30 2.67 -4.83
C ILE A 71 0.89 3.23 -4.83
N MET A 72 0.03 2.66 -5.65
CA MET A 72 -1.38 3.01 -5.67
C MET A 72 -2.24 1.90 -5.11
N MET A 73 -3.08 2.23 -4.15
CA MET A 73 -3.93 1.28 -3.46
C MET A 73 -5.39 1.41 -3.90
N HIS A 74 -6.08 0.25 -3.99
CA HIS A 74 -7.53 0.21 -4.17
C HIS A 74 -8.25 0.33 -2.83
N MET A 75 -9.15 1.30 -2.73
CA MET A 75 -10.06 1.48 -1.60
C MET A 75 -11.46 1.82 -2.12
N GLN A 76 -12.49 1.22 -1.54
CA GLN A 76 -13.87 1.66 -1.77
C GLN A 76 -14.28 2.64 -0.67
N GLY A 77 -14.78 3.82 -1.07
CA GLY A 77 -15.14 4.88 -0.12
C GLY A 77 -13.96 5.73 0.33
N THR A 78 -14.05 6.27 1.52
CA THR A 78 -12.99 7.08 2.16
C THR A 78 -12.54 6.43 3.47
N PRO A 79 -11.37 6.80 4.04
CA PRO A 79 -10.91 6.25 5.31
C PRO A 79 -11.95 6.37 6.46
N GLN A 80 -12.84 7.37 6.42
CA GLN A 80 -13.87 7.59 7.43
C GLN A 80 -15.09 6.70 7.26
N ASN A 81 -15.41 6.26 6.04
CA ASN A 81 -16.64 5.52 5.74
C ASN A 81 -16.45 4.15 5.08
N MET A 82 -15.23 3.80 4.64
CA MET A 82 -14.91 2.58 3.90
C MET A 82 -15.34 1.26 4.59
N GLN A 83 -15.50 1.28 5.91
CA GLN A 83 -15.94 0.09 6.69
C GLN A 83 -17.47 0.03 6.88
N LYS A 84 -18.20 1.08 6.42
CA LYS A 84 -19.65 1.13 6.52
C LYS A 84 -20.27 0.50 5.27
N HIS A 85 -20.58 -0.79 5.35
CA HIS A 85 -21.27 -1.54 4.28
C HIS A 85 -20.51 -1.55 2.92
N PRO A 86 -19.26 -2.05 2.87
CA PRO A 86 -18.58 -2.25 1.59
C PRO A 86 -19.38 -3.25 0.74
N HIS A 87 -19.70 -2.86 -0.49
CA HIS A 87 -20.50 -3.65 -1.41
C HIS A 87 -19.86 -3.67 -2.78
N TYR A 88 -19.76 -4.84 -3.38
CA TYR A 88 -19.29 -5.08 -4.74
C TYR A 88 -20.31 -6.00 -5.43
N ASP A 89 -20.72 -5.66 -6.65
CA ASP A 89 -21.48 -6.58 -7.49
C ASP A 89 -20.58 -7.72 -7.99
N ASN A 90 -19.33 -7.39 -8.29
CA ASN A 90 -18.27 -8.33 -8.61
C ASN A 90 -16.93 -7.73 -8.20
N LEU A 91 -16.41 -8.17 -7.06
CA LEU A 91 -15.20 -7.63 -6.44
C LEU A 91 -14.01 -7.61 -7.41
N LEU A 92 -13.68 -8.74 -8.01
CA LEU A 92 -12.50 -8.84 -8.85
C LEU A 92 -12.62 -7.95 -10.08
N LYS A 93 -13.76 -8.00 -10.77
CA LYS A 93 -14.01 -7.16 -11.96
C LYS A 93 -13.86 -5.67 -11.64
N GLU A 94 -14.42 -5.22 -10.52
CA GLU A 94 -14.39 -3.81 -10.12
C GLU A 94 -12.97 -3.37 -9.74
N VAL A 95 -12.25 -4.19 -8.97
CA VAL A 95 -10.86 -3.91 -8.58
C VAL A 95 -9.93 -3.89 -9.81
N PHE A 96 -10.07 -4.86 -10.71
CA PHE A 96 -9.25 -4.90 -11.93
C PHE A 96 -9.55 -3.74 -12.87
N PHE A 97 -10.82 -3.37 -13.04
CA PHE A 97 -11.20 -2.23 -13.85
C PHE A 97 -10.66 -0.91 -13.28
N TYR A 98 -10.74 -0.75 -11.95
CA TYR A 98 -10.15 0.39 -11.25
C TYR A 98 -8.64 0.51 -11.54
N PHE A 99 -7.88 -0.57 -11.37
CA PHE A 99 -6.45 -0.54 -11.67
C PHE A 99 -6.15 -0.29 -13.14
N ALA A 100 -6.89 -0.91 -14.05
CA ALA A 100 -6.69 -0.71 -15.48
C ALA A 100 -6.83 0.78 -15.87
N GLN A 101 -7.85 1.46 -15.35
CA GLN A 101 -8.04 2.89 -15.59
C GLN A 101 -6.92 3.75 -14.99
N LYS A 102 -6.54 3.48 -13.73
CA LYS A 102 -5.52 4.27 -13.02
C LYS A 102 -4.12 4.06 -13.61
N VAL A 103 -3.77 2.82 -13.97
CA VAL A 103 -2.51 2.51 -14.66
C VAL A 103 -2.43 3.24 -15.99
N GLN A 104 -3.52 3.25 -16.77
CA GLN A 104 -3.54 3.97 -18.03
C GLN A 104 -3.31 5.47 -17.84
N GLN A 105 -3.99 6.09 -16.87
CA GLN A 105 -3.81 7.52 -16.56
C GLN A 105 -2.37 7.85 -16.19
N LEU A 106 -1.72 7.02 -15.36
CA LEU A 106 -0.31 7.22 -14.98
C LEU A 106 0.64 7.01 -16.16
N ARG A 107 0.39 6.00 -17.00
CA ARG A 107 1.18 5.75 -18.22
C ARG A 107 1.06 6.90 -19.23
N ASP A 108 -0.13 7.49 -19.37
CA ASP A 108 -0.36 8.66 -20.24
C ASP A 108 0.45 9.89 -19.78
N LEU A 109 0.74 9.98 -18.48
CA LEU A 109 1.64 10.99 -17.88
C LEU A 109 3.14 10.60 -17.97
N GLY A 110 3.47 9.47 -18.59
CA GLY A 110 4.84 8.98 -18.73
C GLY A 110 5.39 8.21 -17.53
N MET A 111 4.54 7.90 -16.53
CA MET A 111 4.96 7.15 -15.34
C MET A 111 5.33 5.71 -15.70
N LYS A 112 6.47 5.23 -15.17
CA LYS A 112 6.98 3.86 -15.41
C LYS A 112 6.92 2.99 -14.16
N ASP A 113 7.30 3.55 -13.03
CA ASP A 113 7.47 2.80 -11.78
C ASP A 113 6.19 2.84 -10.94
N ILE A 114 5.24 2.00 -11.33
CA ILE A 114 3.93 1.85 -10.69
C ILE A 114 3.93 0.53 -9.93
N ILE A 115 3.47 0.55 -8.67
CA ILE A 115 3.30 -0.61 -7.80
C ILE A 115 1.82 -0.68 -7.40
N LEU A 116 1.21 -1.86 -7.54
CA LEU A 116 -0.18 -2.07 -7.17
C LEU A 116 -0.31 -2.55 -5.73
N ASP A 117 -1.24 -2.00 -4.95
CA ASP A 117 -1.67 -2.53 -3.65
C ASP A 117 -3.17 -2.85 -3.71
N PRO A 118 -3.59 -4.12 -3.64
CA PRO A 118 -5.01 -4.50 -3.69
C PRO A 118 -5.85 -3.93 -2.55
N GLY A 119 -5.24 -3.39 -1.50
CA GLY A 119 -5.92 -2.71 -0.41
C GLY A 119 -6.68 -3.67 0.50
N PHE A 120 -6.04 -4.74 0.96
CA PHE A 120 -6.63 -5.63 1.97
C PHE A 120 -7.09 -4.84 3.18
N GLY A 121 -8.34 -5.04 3.62
CA GLY A 121 -8.93 -4.36 4.76
C GLY A 121 -9.45 -2.94 4.49
N PHE A 122 -9.27 -2.39 3.28
CA PHE A 122 -9.76 -1.07 2.90
C PHE A 122 -11.04 -1.19 2.07
N GLY A 123 -12.19 -0.89 2.67
CA GLY A 123 -13.50 -1.00 2.02
C GLY A 123 -13.85 -2.43 1.59
N LYS A 124 -13.48 -3.43 2.39
CA LYS A 124 -13.68 -4.85 2.10
C LYS A 124 -14.10 -5.61 3.36
N THR A 125 -15.06 -6.53 3.22
CA THR A 125 -15.42 -7.48 4.28
C THR A 125 -14.31 -8.53 4.47
N VAL A 126 -14.45 -9.41 5.46
CA VAL A 126 -13.54 -10.55 5.63
C VAL A 126 -13.60 -11.46 4.41
N GLU A 127 -14.80 -11.75 3.92
CA GLU A 127 -15.06 -12.58 2.73
C GLU A 127 -14.43 -11.97 1.49
N HIS A 128 -14.63 -10.66 1.24
CA HIS A 128 -14.00 -9.94 0.13
C HIS A 128 -12.47 -10.02 0.19
N ASN A 129 -11.87 -9.94 1.38
CA ASN A 129 -10.42 -10.06 1.51
C ASN A 129 -9.93 -11.47 1.17
N TYR A 130 -10.65 -12.53 1.56
CA TYR A 130 -10.28 -13.89 1.20
C TYR A 130 -10.54 -14.21 -0.27
N GLU A 131 -11.60 -13.68 -0.87
CA GLU A 131 -11.83 -13.75 -2.32
C GLU A 131 -10.67 -13.10 -3.09
N LEU A 132 -10.28 -11.89 -2.70
CA LEU A 132 -9.15 -11.17 -3.30
C LEU A 132 -7.84 -11.95 -3.15
N LEU A 133 -7.58 -12.54 -1.97
CA LEU A 133 -6.41 -13.38 -1.73
C LEU A 133 -6.42 -14.65 -2.59
N ALA A 134 -7.59 -15.29 -2.73
CA ALA A 134 -7.73 -16.49 -3.55
C ALA A 134 -7.35 -16.26 -5.03
N HIS A 135 -7.55 -15.04 -5.52
CA HIS A 135 -7.31 -14.63 -6.90
C HIS A 135 -6.13 -13.67 -7.08
N LEU A 136 -5.21 -13.61 -6.09
CA LEU A 136 -4.11 -12.63 -6.08
C LEU A 136 -3.17 -12.80 -7.29
N GLU A 137 -2.93 -14.03 -7.75
CA GLU A 137 -2.11 -14.32 -8.92
C GLU A 137 -2.64 -13.72 -10.23
N GLU A 138 -3.92 -13.37 -10.30
CA GLU A 138 -4.51 -12.76 -11.49
C GLU A 138 -4.02 -11.32 -11.72
N PHE A 139 -3.48 -10.64 -10.69
CA PHE A 139 -2.87 -9.32 -10.82
C PHE A 139 -1.67 -9.30 -11.77
N ARG A 140 -1.08 -10.45 -12.09
CA ARG A 140 0.00 -10.57 -13.09
C ARG A 140 -0.39 -10.04 -14.47
N ILE A 141 -1.68 -9.91 -14.77
CA ILE A 141 -2.17 -9.32 -16.02
C ILE A 141 -1.69 -7.88 -16.23
N PHE A 142 -1.38 -7.15 -15.16
CA PHE A 142 -0.89 -5.78 -15.25
C PHE A 142 0.59 -5.68 -15.56
N GLU A 143 1.36 -6.76 -15.40
CA GLU A 143 2.83 -6.80 -15.54
C GLU A 143 3.52 -5.73 -14.69
N LEU A 144 3.00 -5.49 -13.48
CA LEU A 144 3.48 -4.50 -12.51
C LEU A 144 3.76 -5.18 -11.17
N PRO A 145 4.71 -4.65 -10.38
CA PRO A 145 4.96 -5.15 -9.03
C PRO A 145 3.71 -5.06 -8.16
N LEU A 146 3.55 -6.06 -7.31
CA LEU A 146 2.42 -6.18 -6.39
C LEU A 146 2.90 -6.09 -4.94
N LEU A 147 2.45 -5.04 -4.24
CA LEU A 147 2.63 -4.89 -2.81
C LEU A 147 1.39 -5.39 -2.08
N VAL A 148 1.61 -6.18 -1.03
CA VAL A 148 0.53 -6.72 -0.19
C VAL A 148 0.78 -6.40 1.27
N GLY A 149 -0.25 -5.90 1.95
CA GLY A 149 -0.23 -5.64 3.39
C GLY A 149 -1.38 -6.35 4.09
N VAL A 150 -1.14 -7.55 4.62
CA VAL A 150 -2.14 -8.32 5.42
C VAL A 150 -1.82 -8.33 6.91
N SER A 151 -0.64 -7.84 7.30
CA SER A 151 -0.12 -7.93 8.66
C SER A 151 -1.11 -7.44 9.71
N ARG A 152 -1.46 -8.33 10.64
CA ARG A 152 -2.33 -8.13 11.80
C ARG A 152 -3.72 -7.55 11.46
N LYS A 153 -4.17 -7.72 10.20
CA LYS A 153 -5.47 -7.19 9.76
C LYS A 153 -6.65 -8.02 10.26
N SER A 154 -7.82 -7.40 10.26
CA SER A 154 -9.06 -7.98 10.79
C SER A 154 -9.47 -9.29 10.12
N MET A 155 -9.12 -9.50 8.86
CA MET A 155 -9.34 -10.76 8.16
C MET A 155 -8.66 -11.94 8.86
N ILE A 156 -7.54 -11.71 9.57
CA ILE A 156 -6.81 -12.74 10.33
C ILE A 156 -7.47 -12.96 11.69
N TYR A 157 -7.45 -11.94 12.55
CA TYR A 157 -7.84 -12.13 13.95
C TYR A 157 -9.34 -12.38 14.13
N ARG A 158 -10.21 -11.85 13.26
CA ARG A 158 -11.64 -12.17 13.32
C ARG A 158 -11.93 -13.62 12.97
N LEU A 159 -11.24 -14.17 11.97
CA LEU A 159 -11.37 -15.58 11.60
C LEU A 159 -10.91 -16.50 12.73
N LEU A 160 -9.82 -16.11 13.42
CA LEU A 160 -9.25 -16.91 14.52
C LEU A 160 -9.93 -16.67 15.87
N GLY A 161 -10.90 -15.75 15.95
CA GLY A 161 -11.58 -15.39 17.19
C GLY A 161 -10.71 -14.66 18.23
N GLY A 162 -9.67 -13.94 17.75
CA GLY A 162 -8.70 -13.25 18.60
C GLY A 162 -8.66 -11.74 18.38
N THR A 163 -7.54 -11.14 18.73
CA THR A 163 -7.23 -9.71 18.63
C THR A 163 -6.06 -9.47 17.67
N PRO A 164 -5.73 -8.21 17.28
CA PRO A 164 -4.54 -7.93 16.47
C PRO A 164 -3.22 -8.45 17.08
N GLN A 165 -3.13 -8.53 18.41
CA GLN A 165 -1.96 -9.07 19.13
C GLN A 165 -1.78 -10.56 18.86
N ASP A 166 -2.86 -11.31 18.68
CA ASP A 166 -2.86 -12.75 18.45
C ASP A 166 -2.61 -13.12 16.98
N ALA A 167 -2.53 -12.13 16.10
CA ALA A 167 -2.54 -12.35 14.64
C ALA A 167 -1.15 -12.66 14.04
N LEU A 168 -0.08 -12.80 14.83
CA LEU A 168 1.28 -12.99 14.31
C LEU A 168 1.41 -14.25 13.43
N ASN A 169 1.01 -15.41 13.94
CA ASN A 169 1.07 -16.66 13.16
C ASN A 169 0.20 -16.59 11.90
N GLY A 170 -1.01 -16.03 12.02
CA GLY A 170 -1.89 -15.83 10.88
C GLY A 170 -1.30 -14.87 9.84
N THR A 171 -0.59 -13.82 10.28
CA THR A 171 0.16 -12.93 9.40
C THR A 171 1.21 -13.70 8.61
N THR A 172 2.05 -14.49 9.29
CA THR A 172 3.10 -15.29 8.62
C THR A 172 2.52 -16.26 7.59
N VAL A 173 1.39 -16.91 7.92
CA VAL A 173 0.71 -17.82 6.99
C VAL A 173 0.22 -17.06 5.76
N LEU A 174 -0.48 -15.93 5.95
CA LEU A 174 -1.01 -15.17 4.81
C LEU A 174 0.09 -14.49 4.00
N ASP A 175 1.16 -13.99 4.61
CA ASP A 175 2.31 -13.44 3.91
C ASP A 175 2.97 -14.51 3.01
N THR A 176 3.12 -15.74 3.53
CA THR A 176 3.63 -16.88 2.74
C THR A 176 2.73 -17.17 1.54
N ILE A 177 1.41 -17.20 1.75
CA ILE A 177 0.44 -17.42 0.66
C ILE A 177 0.53 -16.28 -0.36
N CYS A 178 0.63 -15.02 0.08
CA CYS A 178 0.77 -13.87 -0.81
C CYS A 178 2.02 -13.99 -1.71
N LEU A 179 3.16 -14.37 -1.14
CA LEU A 179 4.40 -14.60 -1.91
C LEU A 179 4.23 -15.72 -2.93
N LEU A 180 3.65 -16.85 -2.54
CA LEU A 180 3.38 -17.97 -3.45
C LEU A 180 2.43 -17.57 -4.60
N LYS A 181 1.52 -16.61 -4.35
CA LYS A 181 0.57 -16.08 -5.32
C LYS A 181 1.08 -14.87 -6.11
N GLY A 182 2.34 -14.49 -5.92
CA GLY A 182 3.02 -13.50 -6.77
C GLY A 182 3.08 -12.09 -6.21
N ALA A 183 2.96 -11.91 -4.89
CA ALA A 183 3.32 -10.65 -4.26
C ALA A 183 4.85 -10.45 -4.34
N ASP A 184 5.29 -9.27 -4.75
CA ASP A 184 6.69 -8.89 -4.85
C ASP A 184 7.18 -8.18 -3.59
N ILE A 185 6.28 -7.47 -2.91
CA ILE A 185 6.58 -6.67 -1.72
C ILE A 185 5.56 -6.99 -0.63
N LEU A 186 6.03 -7.25 0.58
CA LEU A 186 5.18 -7.39 1.77
C LEU A 186 5.33 -6.17 2.67
N ARG A 187 4.21 -5.57 3.07
CA ARG A 187 4.17 -4.52 4.10
C ARG A 187 3.77 -5.15 5.44
N VAL A 188 4.70 -5.16 6.38
CA VAL A 188 4.56 -5.82 7.68
C VAL A 188 4.77 -4.85 8.84
N HIS A 189 4.15 -5.15 10.00
CA HIS A 189 4.33 -4.40 11.24
C HIS A 189 5.41 -5.02 12.14
N ASP A 190 5.65 -6.33 12.01
CA ASP A 190 6.52 -7.13 12.86
C ASP A 190 7.96 -7.13 12.34
N CYS A 191 8.55 -5.93 12.18
CA CYS A 191 9.84 -5.73 11.53
C CYS A 191 10.97 -6.60 12.09
N LEU A 192 11.05 -6.79 13.41
CA LEU A 192 12.10 -7.61 14.03
C LEU A 192 12.03 -9.08 13.61
N LEU A 193 10.83 -9.62 13.39
CA LEU A 193 10.66 -11.01 12.99
C LEU A 193 11.09 -11.24 11.54
N TYR A 194 10.75 -10.31 10.65
CA TYR A 194 10.98 -10.46 9.20
C TYR A 194 12.33 -9.92 8.73
N THR A 195 13.01 -9.13 9.56
CA THR A 195 14.31 -8.54 9.24
C THR A 195 15.49 -9.11 10.03
N SER A 196 15.22 -9.99 10.99
CA SER A 196 16.30 -10.69 11.73
C SER A 196 17.01 -11.68 10.80
N PRO A 197 18.36 -11.72 10.82
CA PRO A 197 19.11 -12.73 10.11
C PRO A 197 18.68 -14.13 10.53
N SER A 198 18.70 -15.08 9.60
CA SER A 198 18.48 -16.49 9.93
C SER A 198 19.52 -16.95 10.95
N PRO A 199 19.13 -17.72 11.99
CA PRO A 199 20.11 -18.29 12.93
C PRO A 199 21.12 -19.26 12.30
N ARG A 200 20.99 -19.53 11.01
CA ARG A 200 21.84 -20.44 10.24
C ARG A 200 22.83 -19.72 9.34
N ASP A 201 22.74 -18.42 9.25
CA ASP A 201 23.67 -17.56 8.54
C ASP A 201 24.64 -16.96 9.58
#